data_76654f1f56fdb706c218cae331ff6b27
#
_entry.id   76654f1f56fdb706c218cae331ff6b27
#
_cell.length_a   1.000
_cell.length_b   1.000
_cell.length_c   1.000
_cell.angle_alpha   90.00
_cell.angle_beta   90.00
_cell.angle_gamma   90.00
#
_symmetry.space_group_name_H-M   'P 1'
#
loop_
_entity.id
_entity.type
_entity.pdbx_description
1 polymer ?
#
loop_
_entity_poly.entity_id
_entity_poly.type
_entity_poly.pdbx_seq_one_letter_code
_entity_poly.pdbx_strand_id
1 'polypeptide(L)'
;MRVINKEMHLVLLEKSKIEAELSAYFSTSSRDLFPVETLEIHESISSTNDQVRLLPKAKIEEIQCCFAEHQTQGRGRFQRVWTSPFGVNLMFSARIRVAKDMTALAGLSLCVGLSVLHTLKSFGISEALCKWPNDIWVSGEKLGGILIEAYFEKEPHETQKIDNLKGTDLKISELKFTELKITELIIGIGLNINQLEGDPSVNRPWTSMRKITGNLQDRNQIAAELIKNLSFYLKKFMEKGFEGFQEEWVKNDYLQGKSLTLLLGNKEISGIARGVNLSGHLLLEHSDGVVQAYPAGEVSIKR
;
A
#
# COMPACT_ATOMS: atom_id res chain seq x y z
N MET A 1 2.29 -2.91 -46.97
CA MET A 1 1.86 -2.66 -45.60
C MET A 1 3.11 -2.77 -44.73
N ARG A 2 3.72 -1.64 -44.31
CA ARG A 2 4.91 -1.63 -43.45
C ARG A 2 4.41 -1.79 -42.01
N VAL A 3 4.68 -2.95 -41.41
CA VAL A 3 4.58 -3.14 -39.97
C VAL A 3 5.70 -2.29 -39.38
N ILE A 4 5.33 -1.14 -38.81
CA ILE A 4 6.25 -0.34 -38.00
C ILE A 4 6.43 -1.12 -36.67
N ASN A 5 7.53 -1.87 -36.58
CA ASN A 5 8.04 -2.37 -35.31
C ASN A 5 8.37 -1.13 -34.45
N LYS A 6 7.42 -0.70 -33.63
CA LYS A 6 7.65 0.28 -32.60
C LYS A 6 8.44 -0.44 -31.51
N GLU A 7 9.79 -0.35 -31.59
CA GLU A 7 10.64 -0.78 -30.47
C GLU A 7 10.13 -0.08 -29.21
N MET A 8 9.50 -0.85 -28.35
CA MET A 8 9.13 -0.37 -27.02
C MET A 8 10.43 -0.20 -26.25
N HIS A 9 10.92 1.03 -26.10
CA HIS A 9 12.02 1.31 -25.20
C HIS A 9 11.54 0.99 -23.76
N LEU A 10 11.95 -0.17 -23.25
CA LEU A 10 11.67 -0.59 -21.87
C LEU A 10 12.75 -0.01 -20.96
N VAL A 11 12.31 0.57 -19.86
CA VAL A 11 13.19 0.95 -18.74
C VAL A 11 13.06 -0.15 -17.71
N LEU A 12 13.89 -1.20 -17.77
CA LEU A 12 13.87 -2.30 -16.82
C LEU A 12 14.34 -1.83 -15.44
N LEU A 13 13.86 -2.52 -14.41
CA LEU A 13 14.27 -2.28 -13.03
C LEU A 13 15.67 -2.84 -12.79
N GLU A 14 16.52 -2.04 -12.19
CA GLU A 14 17.90 -2.38 -11.86
C GLU A 14 18.15 -2.11 -10.37
N LYS A 15 18.46 -3.19 -9.63
CA LYS A 15 18.66 -3.13 -8.18
C LYS A 15 19.71 -2.07 -7.80
N SER A 16 20.83 -2.03 -8.48
CA SER A 16 21.92 -1.08 -8.20
C SER A 16 21.50 0.39 -8.37
N LYS A 17 20.63 0.70 -9.34
CA LYS A 17 20.10 2.05 -9.54
C LYS A 17 19.18 2.45 -8.39
N ILE A 18 18.25 1.57 -8.01
CA ILE A 18 17.32 1.82 -6.91
C ILE A 18 18.09 1.98 -5.59
N GLU A 19 19.05 1.10 -5.30
CA GLU A 19 19.88 1.17 -4.08
C GLU A 19 20.75 2.44 -4.03
N ALA A 20 21.29 2.90 -5.15
CA ALA A 20 22.06 4.15 -5.21
C ALA A 20 21.19 5.36 -4.83
N GLU A 21 19.98 5.47 -5.37
CA GLU A 21 19.02 6.53 -5.03
C GLU A 21 18.62 6.47 -3.55
N LEU A 22 18.34 5.28 -3.02
CA LEU A 22 17.98 5.07 -1.62
C LEU A 22 19.14 5.43 -0.68
N SER A 23 20.37 5.08 -1.03
CA SER A 23 21.56 5.34 -0.19
C SER A 23 21.76 6.84 0.06
N ALA A 24 21.54 7.68 -0.94
CA ALA A 24 21.60 9.14 -0.80
C ALA A 24 20.57 9.65 0.23
N TYR A 25 19.40 9.03 0.29
CA TYR A 25 18.31 9.37 1.21
C TYR A 25 18.57 8.93 2.63
N PHE A 26 18.92 7.65 2.82
CA PHE A 26 19.10 7.05 4.16
C PHE A 26 20.31 7.63 4.89
N SER A 27 21.31 8.17 4.18
CA SER A 27 22.45 8.85 4.78
C SER A 27 22.09 10.17 5.47
N THR A 28 21.03 10.86 4.99
CA THR A 28 20.63 12.19 5.49
C THR A 28 19.43 12.19 6.43
N SER A 29 18.57 11.17 6.37
CA SER A 29 17.25 11.17 7.04
C SER A 29 16.96 9.85 7.78
N SER A 30 17.95 9.12 8.26
CA SER A 30 17.80 7.77 8.82
C SER A 30 16.88 7.67 10.05
N ARG A 31 16.64 8.76 10.79
CA ARG A 31 15.80 8.74 12.00
C ARG A 31 14.30 8.72 11.72
N ASP A 32 13.88 9.22 10.57
CA ASP A 32 12.47 9.38 10.20
C ASP A 32 11.97 8.29 9.24
N LEU A 33 12.81 7.29 8.97
CA LEU A 33 12.53 6.22 8.01
C LEU A 33 12.71 4.84 8.66
N PHE A 34 11.92 3.87 8.23
CA PHE A 34 12.25 2.47 8.47
C PHE A 34 13.33 2.01 7.49
N PRO A 35 14.39 1.33 7.96
CA PRO A 35 15.45 0.85 7.07
C PRO A 35 14.95 -0.22 6.11
N VAL A 36 15.51 -0.24 4.90
CA VAL A 36 15.30 -1.30 3.92
C VAL A 36 16.36 -2.38 4.11
N GLU A 37 15.93 -3.57 4.54
CA GLU A 37 16.82 -4.71 4.78
C GLU A 37 17.15 -5.44 3.48
N THR A 38 16.13 -5.63 2.63
CA THR A 38 16.23 -6.47 1.42
C THR A 38 15.50 -5.81 0.26
N LEU A 39 16.12 -5.85 -0.92
CA LEU A 39 15.52 -5.46 -2.19
C LEU A 39 15.70 -6.60 -3.20
N GLU A 40 14.61 -7.18 -3.69
CA GLU A 40 14.60 -8.17 -4.76
C GLU A 40 13.88 -7.65 -6.00
N ILE A 41 14.40 -8.02 -7.17
CA ILE A 41 13.77 -7.74 -8.47
C ILE A 41 13.73 -9.05 -9.25
N HIS A 42 12.54 -9.40 -9.73
CA HIS A 42 12.29 -10.63 -10.50
C HIS A 42 11.82 -10.28 -11.89
N GLU A 43 12.26 -11.05 -12.87
CA GLU A 43 11.80 -10.93 -14.25
C GLU A 43 10.32 -11.33 -14.38
N SER A 44 9.95 -12.51 -13.86
CA SER A 44 8.57 -13.00 -13.85
C SER A 44 8.33 -13.90 -12.64
N ILE A 45 7.26 -13.62 -11.90
CA ILE A 45 6.81 -14.40 -10.75
C ILE A 45 5.27 -14.47 -10.71
N SER A 46 4.73 -15.29 -9.81
CA SER A 46 3.27 -15.35 -9.60
C SER A 46 2.73 -14.01 -9.05
N SER A 47 3.31 -13.55 -7.96
CA SER A 47 2.90 -12.31 -7.28
C SER A 47 4.03 -11.80 -6.39
N THR A 48 4.26 -10.48 -6.39
CA THR A 48 5.23 -9.84 -5.49
C THR A 48 4.84 -9.97 -4.02
N ASN A 49 3.52 -9.99 -3.70
CA ASN A 49 3.03 -10.25 -2.34
C ASN A 49 3.41 -11.65 -1.85
N ASP A 50 3.26 -12.66 -2.71
CA ASP A 50 3.63 -14.03 -2.35
C ASP A 50 5.14 -14.19 -2.22
N GLN A 51 5.89 -13.59 -3.14
CA GLN A 51 7.35 -13.69 -3.16
C GLN A 51 7.99 -13.03 -1.94
N VAL A 52 7.60 -11.80 -1.59
CA VAL A 52 8.20 -11.11 -0.43
C VAL A 52 7.94 -11.84 0.88
N ARG A 53 6.87 -12.63 0.94
CA ARG A 53 6.52 -13.45 2.09
C ARG A 53 7.43 -14.68 2.27
N LEU A 54 8.07 -15.14 1.19
CA LEU A 54 9.01 -16.26 1.23
C LEU A 54 10.40 -15.87 1.74
N LEU A 55 10.70 -14.57 1.83
CA LEU A 55 11.95 -14.08 2.40
C LEU A 55 12.09 -14.50 3.87
N PRO A 56 13.33 -14.64 4.37
CA PRO A 56 13.58 -14.79 5.81
C PRO A 56 12.87 -13.67 6.60
N LYS A 57 12.47 -13.95 7.83
CA LYS A 57 11.80 -12.93 8.66
C LYS A 57 12.73 -11.76 8.93
N ALA A 58 12.30 -10.55 8.55
CA ALA A 58 12.95 -9.30 8.92
C ALA A 58 12.85 -9.05 10.43
N LYS A 59 13.70 -8.17 10.97
CA LYS A 59 13.47 -7.60 12.29
C LYS A 59 12.22 -6.73 12.28
N ILE A 60 11.73 -6.44 13.49
CA ILE A 60 10.60 -5.51 13.64
C ILE A 60 11.03 -4.13 13.12
N GLU A 61 10.16 -3.49 12.36
CA GLU A 61 10.35 -2.16 11.75
C GLU A 61 11.47 -2.09 10.68
N GLU A 62 11.86 -3.21 10.10
CA GLU A 62 12.69 -3.27 8.88
C GLU A 62 11.82 -3.67 7.68
N ILE A 63 12.06 -3.03 6.53
CA ILE A 63 11.28 -3.25 5.30
C ILE A 63 12.03 -4.19 4.36
N GLN A 64 11.34 -5.19 3.86
CA GLN A 64 11.78 -6.04 2.75
C GLN A 64 10.98 -5.69 1.51
N CYS A 65 11.64 -5.45 0.39
CA CYS A 65 11.07 -4.99 -0.86
C CYS A 65 11.19 -6.06 -1.95
N CYS A 66 10.12 -6.26 -2.70
CA CYS A 66 10.09 -7.14 -3.87
C CYS A 66 9.42 -6.42 -5.05
N PHE A 67 10.09 -6.43 -6.20
CA PHE A 67 9.58 -5.97 -7.47
C PHE A 67 9.51 -7.10 -8.48
N ALA A 68 8.67 -6.94 -9.50
CA ALA A 68 8.66 -7.83 -10.66
C ALA A 68 8.42 -7.03 -11.94
N GLU A 69 9.06 -7.48 -13.05
CA GLU A 69 8.77 -6.96 -14.38
C GLU A 69 7.43 -7.49 -14.90
N HIS A 70 7.06 -8.71 -14.46
CA HIS A 70 5.79 -9.33 -14.82
C HIS A 70 5.25 -10.19 -13.67
N GLN A 71 3.93 -10.14 -13.46
CA GLN A 71 3.21 -11.03 -12.56
C GLN A 71 2.24 -11.91 -13.35
N THR A 72 2.35 -13.24 -13.19
CA THR A 72 1.45 -14.20 -13.87
C THR A 72 0.12 -14.38 -13.12
N GLN A 73 0.07 -14.06 -11.84
CA GLN A 73 -1.10 -14.17 -10.96
C GLN A 73 -1.26 -12.93 -10.08
N GLY A 74 -1.06 -11.74 -10.68
CA GLY A 74 -1.27 -10.47 -9.99
C GLY A 74 -2.72 -10.35 -9.52
N ARG A 75 -2.93 -9.87 -8.29
CA ARG A 75 -4.26 -9.78 -7.70
C ARG A 75 -4.51 -8.46 -6.99
N GLY A 76 -5.76 -8.07 -7.00
CA GLY A 76 -6.32 -7.00 -6.21
C GLY A 76 -7.33 -7.53 -5.19
N ARG A 77 -8.05 -6.64 -4.52
CA ARG A 77 -9.11 -7.00 -3.57
C ARG A 77 -10.20 -7.86 -4.21
N PHE A 78 -10.81 -8.73 -3.41
CA PHE A 78 -11.88 -9.64 -3.84
C PHE A 78 -11.45 -10.55 -5.02
N GLN A 79 -10.20 -11.02 -5.00
CA GLN A 79 -9.62 -11.93 -6.02
C GLN A 79 -9.66 -11.38 -7.45
N ARG A 80 -9.79 -10.05 -7.62
CA ARG A 80 -9.74 -9.43 -8.95
C ARG A 80 -8.34 -9.53 -9.50
N VAL A 81 -8.23 -9.84 -10.78
CA VAL A 81 -6.94 -9.93 -11.46
C VAL A 81 -6.34 -8.53 -11.64
N TRP A 82 -5.05 -8.41 -11.34
CA TRP A 82 -4.22 -7.27 -11.70
C TRP A 82 -3.29 -7.69 -12.84
N THR A 83 -3.55 -7.17 -14.03
CA THR A 83 -2.73 -7.44 -15.23
C THR A 83 -1.78 -6.28 -15.47
N SER A 84 -0.58 -6.63 -15.94
CA SER A 84 0.43 -5.66 -16.38
C SER A 84 1.30 -6.28 -17.45
N PRO A 85 1.51 -5.62 -18.59
CA PRO A 85 2.51 -6.05 -19.56
C PRO A 85 3.92 -6.03 -18.95
N PHE A 86 4.80 -6.89 -19.49
CA PHE A 86 6.19 -6.98 -19.04
C PHE A 86 6.92 -5.64 -19.18
N GLY A 87 7.63 -5.23 -18.13
CA GLY A 87 8.59 -4.13 -18.18
C GLY A 87 8.01 -2.71 -18.26
N VAL A 88 6.68 -2.52 -18.16
CA VAL A 88 6.07 -1.19 -18.37
C VAL A 88 5.48 -0.56 -17.11
N ASN A 89 5.04 -1.35 -16.16
CA ASN A 89 4.41 -0.87 -14.92
C ASN A 89 5.27 -1.14 -13.70
N LEU A 90 4.85 -0.70 -12.54
CA LEU A 90 5.52 -0.98 -11.28
C LEU A 90 4.63 -1.93 -10.47
N MET A 91 5.08 -3.17 -10.31
CA MET A 91 4.54 -4.14 -9.37
C MET A 91 5.51 -4.26 -8.21
N PHE A 92 5.06 -3.80 -7.06
CA PHE A 92 5.86 -3.67 -5.84
C PHE A 92 5.14 -4.27 -4.64
N SER A 93 5.89 -4.96 -3.79
CA SER A 93 5.42 -5.34 -2.46
C SER A 93 6.47 -5.03 -1.41
N ALA A 94 6.02 -4.43 -0.32
CA ALA A 94 6.80 -4.26 0.90
C ALA A 94 6.28 -5.20 1.98
N ARG A 95 7.18 -5.87 2.70
CA ARG A 95 6.89 -6.63 3.91
C ARG A 95 7.51 -5.93 5.09
N ILE A 96 6.74 -5.77 6.16
CA ILE A 96 7.21 -5.20 7.43
C ILE A 96 6.55 -5.92 8.60
N ARG A 97 7.30 -6.12 9.69
CA ARG A 97 6.78 -6.63 10.97
C ARG A 97 6.67 -5.49 11.96
N VAL A 98 5.52 -5.36 12.60
CA VAL A 98 5.23 -4.27 13.54
C VAL A 98 4.64 -4.80 14.85
N ALA A 99 5.01 -4.19 15.96
CA ALA A 99 4.48 -4.51 17.28
C ALA A 99 3.14 -3.78 17.52
N LYS A 100 2.15 -4.07 16.67
CA LYS A 100 0.82 -3.47 16.67
C LYS A 100 -0.25 -4.52 16.43
N ASP A 101 -1.42 -4.36 17.00
CA ASP A 101 -2.60 -5.16 16.66
C ASP A 101 -3.37 -4.54 15.48
N MET A 102 -4.36 -5.28 14.97
CA MET A 102 -5.15 -4.85 13.81
C MET A 102 -5.94 -3.58 14.02
N THR A 103 -6.34 -3.28 15.24
CA THR A 103 -7.11 -2.07 15.54
C THR A 103 -6.25 -0.82 15.40
N ALA A 104 -4.98 -0.91 15.82
CA ALA A 104 -3.99 0.16 15.63
C ALA A 104 -3.57 0.35 14.16
N LEU A 105 -3.88 -0.61 13.28
CA LEU A 105 -3.58 -0.56 11.84
C LEU A 105 -4.78 -0.05 11.00
N ALA A 106 -5.87 0.35 11.66
CA ALA A 106 -7.03 0.92 10.98
C ALA A 106 -6.63 2.19 10.18
N GLY A 107 -7.07 2.27 8.93
CA GLY A 107 -6.70 3.39 8.03
C GLY A 107 -5.32 3.27 7.35
N LEU A 108 -4.54 2.22 7.60
CA LEU A 108 -3.21 2.04 6.99
C LEU A 108 -3.24 2.10 5.46
N SER A 109 -4.25 1.49 4.81
CA SER A 109 -4.37 1.53 3.35
C SER A 109 -4.52 2.96 2.81
N LEU A 110 -5.17 3.84 3.57
CA LEU A 110 -5.33 5.24 3.23
C LEU A 110 -4.01 6.00 3.36
N CYS A 111 -3.28 5.76 4.44
CA CYS A 111 -1.94 6.31 4.65
C CYS A 111 -0.97 5.88 3.53
N VAL A 112 -0.98 4.60 3.14
CA VAL A 112 -0.19 4.11 1.99
C VAL A 112 -0.61 4.81 0.69
N GLY A 113 -1.91 5.07 0.51
CA GLY A 113 -2.41 5.88 -0.62
C GLY A 113 -1.76 7.26 -0.66
N LEU A 114 -1.70 7.97 0.46
CA LEU A 114 -1.05 9.28 0.55
C LEU A 114 0.45 9.22 0.23
N SER A 115 1.16 8.16 0.65
CA SER A 115 2.58 7.99 0.29
C SER A 115 2.78 7.83 -1.22
N VAL A 116 1.84 7.16 -1.90
CA VAL A 116 1.84 7.05 -3.37
C VAL A 116 1.57 8.41 -4.02
N LEU A 117 0.60 9.19 -3.51
CA LEU A 117 0.35 10.55 -4.03
C LEU A 117 1.59 11.44 -3.90
N HIS A 118 2.28 11.35 -2.75
CA HIS A 118 3.51 12.10 -2.54
C HIS A 118 4.59 11.72 -3.56
N THR A 119 4.72 10.42 -3.84
CA THR A 119 5.60 9.92 -4.90
C THR A 119 5.23 10.49 -6.26
N LEU A 120 3.97 10.41 -6.66
CA LEU A 120 3.50 10.91 -7.96
C LEU A 120 3.73 12.41 -8.13
N LYS A 121 3.56 13.19 -7.06
CA LYS A 121 3.82 14.63 -7.04
C LYS A 121 5.28 14.96 -7.35
N SER A 122 6.24 14.16 -6.90
CA SER A 122 7.67 14.34 -7.20
C SER A 122 7.97 14.16 -8.71
N PHE A 123 7.08 13.49 -9.44
CA PHE A 123 7.15 13.30 -10.91
C PHE A 123 6.14 14.16 -11.68
N GLY A 124 5.67 15.27 -11.07
CA GLY A 124 4.85 16.27 -11.74
C GLY A 124 3.36 15.93 -11.85
N ILE A 125 2.86 14.86 -11.17
CA ILE A 125 1.45 14.48 -11.17
C ILE A 125 0.85 14.90 -9.81
N SER A 126 0.40 16.16 -9.73
CA SER A 126 -0.15 16.75 -8.49
C SER A 126 -1.66 16.59 -8.36
N GLU A 127 -2.37 16.27 -9.45
CA GLU A 127 -3.83 16.09 -9.51
C GLU A 127 -4.30 14.69 -9.15
N ALA A 128 -3.37 13.79 -8.80
CA ALA A 128 -3.71 12.47 -8.32
C ALA A 128 -4.44 12.52 -6.98
N LEU A 129 -5.47 11.71 -6.82
CA LEU A 129 -6.30 11.61 -5.62
C LEU A 129 -6.44 10.15 -5.18
N CYS A 130 -6.66 9.96 -3.88
CA CYS A 130 -7.00 8.67 -3.31
C CYS A 130 -8.51 8.40 -3.47
N LYS A 131 -8.87 7.29 -4.09
CA LYS A 131 -10.26 6.80 -4.08
C LYS A 131 -10.38 5.68 -3.07
N TRP A 132 -11.14 5.96 -2.02
CA TRP A 132 -11.42 4.95 -0.99
C TRP A 132 -11.91 3.63 -1.60
N PRO A 133 -11.47 2.48 -1.11
CA PRO A 133 -10.55 2.35 0.05
C PRO A 133 -9.07 2.21 -0.33
N ASN A 134 -8.68 2.06 -1.61
CA ASN A 134 -7.35 1.58 -1.95
C ASN A 134 -6.90 1.87 -3.39
N ASP A 135 -7.55 2.78 -4.09
CA ASP A 135 -7.23 3.10 -5.49
C ASP A 135 -6.63 4.51 -5.61
N ILE A 136 -5.73 4.69 -6.57
CA ILE A 136 -5.17 5.98 -6.98
C ILE A 136 -5.80 6.38 -8.31
N TRP A 137 -6.34 7.58 -8.35
CA TRP A 137 -7.10 8.10 -9.50
C TRP A 137 -6.55 9.44 -9.96
N VAL A 138 -6.60 9.67 -11.28
CA VAL A 138 -6.27 10.95 -11.92
C VAL A 138 -7.35 11.23 -12.96
N SER A 139 -7.99 12.38 -12.89
CA SER A 139 -9.00 12.84 -13.88
C SER A 139 -10.11 11.82 -14.17
N GLY A 140 -10.54 11.06 -13.15
CA GLY A 140 -11.62 10.06 -13.31
C GLY A 140 -11.15 8.69 -13.80
N GLU A 141 -9.85 8.48 -13.98
CA GLU A 141 -9.25 7.23 -14.44
C GLU A 141 -8.33 6.63 -13.36
N LYS A 142 -8.29 5.30 -13.28
CA LYS A 142 -7.45 4.59 -12.31
C LYS A 142 -5.98 4.55 -12.77
N LEU A 143 -5.09 5.09 -11.95
CA LEU A 143 -3.63 5.04 -12.13
C LEU A 143 -3.00 3.85 -11.40
N GLY A 144 -3.52 3.47 -10.23
CA GLY A 144 -2.93 2.43 -9.41
C GLY A 144 -3.88 1.85 -8.38
N GLY A 145 -3.37 0.86 -7.63
CA GLY A 145 -4.11 0.23 -6.54
C GLY A 145 -3.19 -0.36 -5.49
N ILE A 146 -3.72 -0.49 -4.28
CA ILE A 146 -3.03 -0.97 -3.09
C ILE A 146 -3.74 -2.22 -2.58
N LEU A 147 -2.97 -3.23 -2.18
CA LEU A 147 -3.48 -4.45 -1.54
C LEU A 147 -2.65 -4.72 -0.29
N ILE A 148 -3.26 -4.58 0.88
CA ILE A 148 -2.61 -4.91 2.16
C ILE A 148 -3.15 -6.24 2.66
N GLU A 149 -2.24 -7.16 2.97
CA GLU A 149 -2.49 -8.43 3.63
C GLU A 149 -1.80 -8.40 4.99
N ALA A 150 -2.49 -8.85 6.04
CA ALA A 150 -1.98 -8.84 7.40
C ALA A 150 -2.03 -10.25 8.01
N TYR A 151 -0.95 -10.66 8.64
CA TYR A 151 -0.79 -11.97 9.27
C TYR A 151 -0.38 -11.79 10.72
N PHE A 152 -1.01 -12.55 11.62
CA PHE A 152 -0.66 -12.54 13.03
C PHE A 152 0.44 -13.55 13.30
N GLU A 153 1.47 -13.11 13.98
CA GLU A 153 2.47 -14.01 14.56
C GLU A 153 2.13 -14.22 16.03
N LYS A 154 2.00 -15.49 16.41
CA LYS A 154 2.13 -15.88 17.81
C LYS A 154 3.63 -16.09 18.03
N GLU A 155 4.28 -15.19 18.76
CA GLU A 155 5.62 -15.50 19.25
C GLU A 155 5.51 -16.78 20.10
N PRO A 156 6.32 -17.82 19.82
CA PRO A 156 6.42 -18.94 20.73
C PRO A 156 6.88 -18.36 22.08
N HIS A 157 6.11 -18.59 23.13
CA HIS A 157 6.58 -18.31 24.47
C HIS A 157 7.94 -19.01 24.66
N GLU A 158 9.03 -18.25 24.70
CA GLU A 158 10.21 -18.70 25.39
C GLU A 158 9.78 -18.85 26.84
N THR A 159 9.45 -20.07 27.21
CA THR A 159 9.46 -20.50 28.60
C THR A 159 10.91 -20.37 29.06
N GLN A 160 11.29 -19.18 29.52
CA GLN A 160 12.46 -19.06 30.38
C GLN A 160 12.12 -19.94 31.59
N LYS A 161 12.74 -21.13 31.62
CA LYS A 161 12.90 -21.88 32.86
C LYS A 161 13.59 -20.94 33.84
N ILE A 162 12.81 -20.36 34.74
CA ILE A 162 13.32 -19.74 35.94
C ILE A 162 13.72 -20.88 36.87
N ASP A 163 14.81 -21.53 36.57
CA ASP A 163 15.51 -22.39 37.50
C ASP A 163 16.38 -21.50 38.39
N ASN A 164 16.02 -21.44 39.67
CA ASN A 164 16.76 -20.86 40.79
C ASN A 164 16.65 -19.36 41.07
N LEU A 165 15.50 -18.93 41.60
CA LEU A 165 15.49 -17.86 42.61
C LEU A 165 14.83 -18.40 43.88
N LYS A 166 15.65 -18.90 44.79
CA LYS A 166 15.29 -19.11 46.19
C LYS A 166 15.28 -17.74 46.89
N GLY A 167 14.12 -17.36 47.38
CA GLY A 167 13.95 -16.41 48.47
C GLY A 167 13.75 -14.95 48.07
N THR A 168 12.54 -14.53 47.87
CA THR A 168 11.82 -13.39 48.51
C THR A 168 10.41 -13.32 47.92
N ASP A 169 9.42 -13.16 48.81
CA ASP A 169 8.00 -13.13 48.47
C ASP A 169 7.64 -11.91 47.56
N LEU A 170 7.80 -12.09 46.27
CA LEU A 170 7.16 -11.25 45.25
C LEU A 170 5.94 -12.01 44.73
N LYS A 171 4.75 -11.51 45.05
CA LYS A 171 3.51 -11.97 44.50
C LYS A 171 3.56 -11.86 42.97
N ILE A 172 3.81 -12.98 42.30
CA ILE A 172 3.86 -13.13 40.82
C ILE A 172 2.46 -12.89 40.17
N SER A 173 1.44 -12.48 40.95
CA SER A 173 0.06 -12.31 40.46
C SER A 173 -0.21 -10.99 39.71
N GLU A 174 0.79 -10.09 39.51
CA GLU A 174 0.56 -8.77 38.87
C GLU A 174 1.42 -8.47 37.64
N LEU A 175 2.27 -9.37 37.19
CA LEU A 175 2.87 -9.26 35.86
C LEU A 175 1.85 -9.70 34.82
N LYS A 176 0.95 -8.82 34.41
CA LYS A 176 0.27 -8.93 33.14
C LYS A 176 1.34 -8.82 32.06
N PHE A 177 1.87 -9.95 31.61
CA PHE A 177 2.57 -10.04 30.33
C PHE A 177 1.52 -9.69 29.27
N THR A 178 1.46 -8.45 28.85
CA THR A 178 0.78 -8.08 27.61
C THR A 178 1.58 -8.75 26.52
N GLU A 179 1.05 -9.86 25.99
CA GLU A 179 1.64 -10.54 24.83
C GLU A 179 1.85 -9.48 23.75
N LEU A 180 3.11 -9.27 23.35
CA LEU A 180 3.45 -8.35 22.27
C LEU A 180 2.86 -8.93 20.99
N LYS A 181 1.76 -8.36 20.52
CA LYS A 181 1.12 -8.79 19.27
C LYS A 181 1.93 -8.27 18.11
N ILE A 182 2.63 -9.17 17.42
CA ILE A 182 3.35 -8.83 16.20
C ILE A 182 2.43 -9.11 15.01
N THR A 183 2.26 -8.10 14.19
CA THR A 183 1.57 -8.21 12.91
C THR A 183 2.59 -8.10 11.78
N GLU A 184 2.58 -9.08 10.89
CA GLU A 184 3.27 -9.03 9.62
C GLU A 184 2.36 -8.40 8.58
N LEU A 185 2.81 -7.33 7.96
CA LEU A 185 2.10 -6.61 6.91
C LEU A 185 2.79 -6.85 5.57
N ILE A 186 2.00 -7.17 4.55
CA ILE A 186 2.43 -7.20 3.16
C ILE A 186 1.64 -6.16 2.41
N ILE A 187 2.33 -5.17 1.88
CA ILE A 187 1.77 -3.99 1.22
C ILE A 187 2.09 -4.06 -0.25
N GLY A 188 1.14 -4.55 -1.05
CA GLY A 188 1.25 -4.57 -2.51
C GLY A 188 0.78 -3.26 -3.13
N ILE A 189 1.59 -2.70 -4.03
CA ILE A 189 1.29 -1.48 -4.78
C ILE A 189 1.51 -1.76 -6.26
N GLY A 190 0.44 -1.60 -7.06
CA GLY A 190 0.51 -1.66 -8.52
C GLY A 190 0.27 -0.28 -9.11
N LEU A 191 1.22 0.23 -9.92
CA LEU A 191 1.13 1.52 -10.58
C LEU A 191 1.31 1.37 -12.09
N ASN A 192 0.43 1.98 -12.85
CA ASN A 192 0.55 2.06 -14.30
C ASN A 192 1.55 3.18 -14.64
N ILE A 193 2.74 2.81 -15.08
CA ILE A 193 3.82 3.77 -15.32
C ILE A 193 3.92 4.12 -16.81
N ASN A 194 4.38 3.19 -17.63
CA ASN A 194 4.67 3.42 -19.05
C ASN A 194 3.68 2.76 -20.00
N GLN A 195 2.63 2.15 -19.47
CA GLN A 195 1.61 1.49 -20.28
C GLN A 195 0.83 2.52 -21.12
N LEU A 196 0.69 2.27 -22.41
CA LEU A 196 -0.08 3.11 -23.35
C LEU A 196 -1.36 2.44 -23.81
N GLU A 197 -1.37 1.11 -23.85
CA GLU A 197 -2.50 0.31 -24.33
C GLU A 197 -3.11 -0.47 -23.17
N GLY A 198 -4.45 -0.46 -23.08
CA GLY A 198 -5.18 -1.17 -22.03
C GLY A 198 -5.32 -2.64 -22.36
N ASP A 199 -5.55 -3.44 -21.32
CA ASP A 199 -6.04 -4.80 -21.49
C ASP A 199 -7.54 -4.74 -21.88
N PRO A 200 -7.94 -5.26 -23.05
CA PRO A 200 -9.34 -5.25 -23.51
C PRO A 200 -10.32 -5.91 -22.54
N SER A 201 -9.83 -6.82 -21.68
CA SER A 201 -10.64 -7.47 -20.65
C SER A 201 -10.96 -6.56 -19.46
N VAL A 202 -10.24 -5.45 -19.30
CA VAL A 202 -10.41 -4.49 -18.21
C VAL A 202 -11.44 -3.43 -18.58
N ASN A 203 -12.70 -3.69 -18.29
CA ASN A 203 -13.81 -2.75 -18.56
C ASN A 203 -13.92 -1.67 -17.46
N ARG A 204 -12.91 -0.80 -17.34
CA ARG A 204 -12.93 0.38 -16.44
C ARG A 204 -11.97 1.46 -16.95
N PRO A 205 -12.27 2.74 -16.70
CA PRO A 205 -11.35 3.83 -17.04
C PRO A 205 -10.01 3.65 -16.31
N TRP A 206 -8.91 3.77 -17.05
CA TRP A 206 -7.56 3.67 -16.53
C TRP A 206 -6.61 4.63 -17.23
N THR A 207 -5.57 5.03 -16.53
CA THR A 207 -4.50 5.86 -17.07
C THR A 207 -3.12 5.35 -16.61
N SER A 208 -2.06 5.99 -17.10
CA SER A 208 -0.68 5.74 -16.68
C SER A 208 0.08 7.07 -16.56
N MET A 209 1.19 7.08 -15.84
CA MET A 209 2.04 8.26 -15.74
C MET A 209 2.47 8.76 -17.12
N ARG A 210 2.83 7.84 -18.04
CA ARG A 210 3.21 8.19 -19.42
C ARG A 210 2.04 8.80 -20.21
N LYS A 211 0.81 8.33 -20.03
CA LYS A 211 -0.37 8.93 -20.68
C LYS A 211 -0.62 10.35 -20.19
N ILE A 212 -0.41 10.60 -18.89
CA ILE A 212 -0.62 11.91 -18.26
C ILE A 212 0.47 12.89 -18.67
N THR A 213 1.74 12.48 -18.59
CA THR A 213 2.89 13.38 -18.80
C THR A 213 3.35 13.48 -20.26
N GLY A 214 2.94 12.52 -21.11
CA GLY A 214 3.45 12.37 -22.47
C GLY A 214 4.86 11.80 -22.59
N ASN A 215 5.57 11.59 -21.47
CA ASN A 215 6.97 11.19 -21.43
C ASN A 215 7.18 9.79 -20.87
N LEU A 216 8.20 9.09 -21.41
CA LEU A 216 8.66 7.84 -20.82
C LEU A 216 9.23 8.14 -19.42
N GLN A 217 8.82 7.33 -18.43
CA GLN A 217 9.20 7.49 -17.03
C GLN A 217 10.33 6.53 -16.66
N ASP A 218 11.27 6.97 -15.84
CA ASP A 218 12.27 6.09 -15.24
C ASP A 218 11.67 5.36 -14.02
N ARG A 219 11.41 4.06 -14.22
CA ARG A 219 10.81 3.22 -13.17
C ARG A 219 11.74 3.00 -11.97
N ASN A 220 13.05 3.12 -12.14
CA ASN A 220 14.02 2.98 -11.04
C ASN A 220 13.93 4.15 -10.08
N GLN A 221 13.85 5.38 -10.60
CA GLN A 221 13.66 6.57 -9.78
C GLN A 221 12.31 6.55 -9.06
N ILE A 222 11.24 6.14 -9.76
CA ILE A 222 9.91 6.01 -9.15
C ILE A 222 9.92 4.95 -8.05
N ALA A 223 10.58 3.81 -8.26
CA ALA A 223 10.69 2.75 -7.27
C ALA A 223 11.42 3.23 -6.00
N ALA A 224 12.55 3.92 -6.14
CA ALA A 224 13.29 4.46 -5.02
C ALA A 224 12.47 5.52 -4.25
N GLU A 225 11.85 6.46 -4.96
CA GLU A 225 11.00 7.48 -4.35
C GLU A 225 9.77 6.87 -3.64
N LEU A 226 9.17 5.81 -4.21
CA LEU A 226 8.06 5.10 -3.60
C LEU A 226 8.48 4.40 -2.29
N ILE A 227 9.61 3.70 -2.29
CA ILE A 227 10.13 3.05 -1.08
C ILE A 227 10.40 4.10 0.01
N LYS A 228 11.05 5.21 -0.33
CA LYS A 228 11.33 6.31 0.59
C LYS A 228 10.06 6.87 1.22
N ASN A 229 9.10 7.26 0.40
CA ASN A 229 7.85 7.83 0.89
C ASN A 229 7.04 6.81 1.69
N LEU A 230 6.97 5.55 1.24
CA LEU A 230 6.32 4.48 1.99
C LEU A 230 6.95 4.30 3.38
N SER A 231 8.30 4.23 3.45
CA SER A 231 9.02 4.10 4.72
C SER A 231 8.71 5.24 5.68
N PHE A 232 8.74 6.50 5.21
CA PHE A 232 8.40 7.68 6.00
C PHE A 232 6.95 7.65 6.51
N TYR A 233 6.00 7.39 5.62
CA TYR A 233 4.58 7.35 5.97
C TYR A 233 4.26 6.20 6.92
N LEU A 234 4.86 5.02 6.74
CA LEU A 234 4.70 3.89 7.65
C LEU A 234 5.21 4.23 9.05
N LYS A 235 6.41 4.82 9.16
CA LYS A 235 6.97 5.19 10.45
C LYS A 235 6.09 6.20 11.19
N LYS A 236 5.69 7.27 10.49
CA LYS A 236 4.77 8.27 11.04
C LYS A 236 3.41 7.64 11.44
N PHE A 237 2.91 6.66 10.65
CA PHE A 237 1.67 5.95 10.97
C PHE A 237 1.82 5.07 12.23
N MET A 238 2.95 4.39 12.40
CA MET A 238 3.19 3.61 13.63
C MET A 238 3.23 4.47 14.88
N GLU A 239 3.63 5.74 14.76
CA GLU A 239 3.67 6.69 15.88
C GLU A 239 2.30 7.34 16.16
N LYS A 240 1.58 7.76 15.10
CA LYS A 240 0.42 8.66 15.22
C LYS A 240 -0.91 8.03 14.80
N GLY A 241 -0.90 6.81 14.25
CA GLY A 241 -2.09 6.22 13.63
C GLY A 241 -2.59 7.04 12.45
N PHE A 242 -3.81 6.75 12.00
CA PHE A 242 -4.45 7.47 10.88
C PHE A 242 -4.80 8.92 11.24
N GLU A 243 -4.99 9.23 12.51
CA GLU A 243 -5.27 10.60 12.98
C GLU A 243 -4.22 11.60 12.47
N GLY A 244 -2.93 11.19 12.46
CA GLY A 244 -1.83 12.02 11.94
C GLY A 244 -1.90 12.35 10.43
N PHE A 245 -2.86 11.79 9.71
CA PHE A 245 -3.03 11.94 8.25
C PHE A 245 -4.42 12.44 7.85
N GLN A 246 -5.33 12.67 8.80
CA GLN A 246 -6.71 13.00 8.50
C GLN A 246 -6.86 14.29 7.67
N GLU A 247 -6.12 15.34 8.02
CA GLU A 247 -6.16 16.60 7.27
C GLU A 247 -5.62 16.44 5.84
N GLU A 248 -4.55 15.65 5.68
CA GLU A 248 -3.98 15.36 4.37
C GLU A 248 -4.93 14.52 3.53
N TRP A 249 -5.60 13.53 4.16
CA TRP A 249 -6.61 12.70 3.49
C TRP A 249 -7.76 13.54 2.94
N VAL A 250 -8.36 14.42 3.75
CA VAL A 250 -9.49 15.27 3.33
C VAL A 250 -9.19 16.06 2.06
N LYS A 251 -7.96 16.55 1.90
CA LYS A 251 -7.51 17.31 0.71
C LYS A 251 -7.32 16.42 -0.51
N ASN A 252 -7.16 15.12 -0.33
CA ASN A 252 -6.81 14.16 -1.37
C ASN A 252 -7.88 13.09 -1.60
N ASP A 253 -9.08 13.22 -0.98
CA ASP A 253 -10.17 12.26 -1.12
C ASP A 253 -10.96 12.49 -2.41
N TYR A 254 -10.83 11.56 -3.36
CA TYR A 254 -11.55 11.58 -4.63
C TYR A 254 -13.08 11.53 -4.46
N LEU A 255 -13.58 10.93 -3.37
CA LEU A 255 -15.02 10.72 -3.16
C LEU A 255 -15.70 11.86 -2.41
N GLN A 256 -14.97 12.75 -1.78
CA GLN A 256 -15.51 13.82 -0.95
C GLN A 256 -16.62 14.60 -1.68
N GLY A 257 -17.84 14.64 -1.08
CA GLY A 257 -18.99 15.34 -1.61
C GLY A 257 -19.69 14.66 -2.81
N LYS A 258 -19.20 13.51 -3.29
CA LYS A 258 -19.81 12.80 -4.42
C LYS A 258 -20.94 11.89 -3.99
N SER A 259 -22.01 11.85 -4.79
CA SER A 259 -23.05 10.83 -4.68
C SER A 259 -22.50 9.48 -5.16
N LEU A 260 -22.73 8.43 -4.38
CA LEU A 260 -22.29 7.08 -4.71
C LEU A 260 -23.25 6.03 -4.14
N THR A 261 -23.12 4.80 -4.62
CA THR A 261 -23.85 3.64 -4.12
C THR A 261 -22.87 2.60 -3.63
N LEU A 262 -23.03 2.16 -2.39
CA LEU A 262 -22.29 1.04 -1.79
C LEU A 262 -23.07 -0.26 -2.02
N LEU A 263 -22.32 -1.34 -2.22
CA LEU A 263 -22.82 -2.70 -2.24
C LEU A 263 -22.44 -3.38 -0.92
N LEU A 264 -23.42 -3.77 -0.12
CA LEU A 264 -23.28 -4.54 1.12
C LEU A 264 -24.00 -5.90 0.93
N GLY A 265 -23.25 -6.91 0.51
CA GLY A 265 -23.87 -8.15 0.01
C GLY A 265 -24.80 -7.85 -1.17
N ASN A 266 -26.07 -8.19 -1.01
CA ASN A 266 -27.11 -7.94 -2.03
C ASN A 266 -27.86 -6.59 -1.85
N LYS A 267 -27.45 -5.79 -0.84
CA LYS A 267 -28.09 -4.48 -0.58
C LYS A 267 -27.31 -3.36 -1.25
N GLU A 268 -28.05 -2.42 -1.84
CA GLU A 268 -27.52 -1.17 -2.35
C GLU A 268 -27.85 -0.04 -1.37
N ILE A 269 -26.83 0.74 -1.03
CA ILE A 269 -26.94 1.85 -0.08
C ILE A 269 -26.40 3.09 -0.78
N SER A 270 -27.28 4.05 -1.08
CA SER A 270 -26.91 5.29 -1.76
C SER A 270 -26.81 6.44 -0.78
N GLY A 271 -25.91 7.39 -1.08
CA GLY A 271 -25.73 8.59 -0.29
C GLY A 271 -24.59 9.46 -0.80
N ILE A 272 -24.25 10.50 -0.03
CA ILE A 272 -23.17 11.43 -0.33
C ILE A 272 -21.96 11.08 0.54
N ALA A 273 -20.78 10.90 -0.06
CA ALA A 273 -19.56 10.66 0.67
C ALA A 273 -19.13 11.91 1.47
N ARG A 274 -18.86 11.72 2.76
CA ARG A 274 -18.45 12.77 3.72
C ARG A 274 -17.04 12.51 4.29
N GLY A 275 -16.18 11.87 3.49
CA GLY A 275 -14.82 11.52 3.88
C GLY A 275 -14.75 10.21 4.65
N VAL A 276 -13.80 10.11 5.58
CA VAL A 276 -13.57 8.92 6.40
C VAL A 276 -13.44 9.29 7.88
N ASN A 277 -13.78 8.35 8.78
CA ASN A 277 -13.53 8.51 10.21
C ASN A 277 -12.08 8.10 10.58
N LEU A 278 -11.73 8.22 11.87
CA LEU A 278 -10.38 7.86 12.38
C LEU A 278 -10.01 6.38 12.19
N SER A 279 -11.00 5.50 12.01
CA SER A 279 -10.75 4.09 11.69
C SER A 279 -10.64 3.84 10.17
N GLY A 280 -10.65 4.90 9.34
CA GLY A 280 -10.59 4.77 7.87
C GLY A 280 -11.88 4.23 7.24
N HIS A 281 -13.01 4.20 7.97
CA HIS A 281 -14.30 3.83 7.44
C HIS A 281 -14.88 4.99 6.63
N LEU A 282 -15.48 4.68 5.48
CA LEU A 282 -16.17 5.68 4.66
C LEU A 282 -17.41 6.21 5.38
N LEU A 283 -17.52 7.52 5.45
CA LEU A 283 -18.72 8.20 5.96
C LEU A 283 -19.67 8.48 4.80
N LEU A 284 -20.89 7.98 4.89
CA LEU A 284 -21.94 8.18 3.90
C LEU A 284 -23.13 8.86 4.55
N GLU A 285 -23.53 10.01 4.04
CA GLU A 285 -24.74 10.72 4.42
C GLU A 285 -25.91 10.24 3.57
N HIS A 286 -26.94 9.73 4.22
CA HIS A 286 -28.16 9.25 3.62
C HIS A 286 -29.14 10.38 3.31
N SER A 287 -30.23 10.07 2.60
CA SER A 287 -31.27 11.04 2.21
C SER A 287 -32.02 11.67 3.39
N ASP A 288 -32.01 11.04 4.54
CA ASP A 288 -32.56 11.54 5.82
C ASP A 288 -31.57 12.43 6.61
N GLY A 289 -30.36 12.66 6.08
CA GLY A 289 -29.29 13.44 6.71
C GLY A 289 -28.46 12.68 7.72
N VAL A 290 -28.74 11.40 7.97
CA VAL A 290 -27.92 10.57 8.89
C VAL A 290 -26.61 10.18 8.20
N VAL A 291 -25.50 10.40 8.93
CA VAL A 291 -24.17 9.98 8.48
C VAL A 291 -23.80 8.65 9.13
N GLN A 292 -23.55 7.63 8.31
CA GLN A 292 -23.17 6.30 8.76
C GLN A 292 -21.76 5.92 8.26
N ALA A 293 -20.99 5.19 9.10
CA ALA A 293 -19.66 4.72 8.77
C ALA A 293 -19.68 3.28 8.21
N TYR A 294 -18.93 3.06 7.12
CA TYR A 294 -18.87 1.76 6.42
C TYR A 294 -17.42 1.27 6.32
N PRO A 295 -17.09 0.11 6.91
CA PRO A 295 -15.76 -0.46 6.82
C PRO A 295 -15.46 -1.02 5.42
N ALA A 296 -14.22 -0.90 4.98
CA ALA A 296 -13.78 -1.32 3.65
C ALA A 296 -13.93 -2.84 3.39
N GLY A 297 -13.91 -3.66 4.45
CA GLY A 297 -14.03 -5.11 4.35
C GLY A 297 -15.44 -5.60 4.00
N GLU A 298 -16.46 -4.81 4.32
CA GLU A 298 -17.86 -5.20 4.21
C GLU A 298 -18.55 -4.66 2.95
N VAL A 299 -18.06 -3.55 2.41
CA VAL A 299 -18.70 -2.87 1.28
C VAL A 299 -17.77 -2.66 0.10
N SER A 300 -18.39 -2.51 -1.08
CA SER A 300 -17.73 -2.03 -2.29
C SER A 300 -18.55 -0.91 -2.95
N ILE A 301 -17.88 -0.02 -3.66
CA ILE A 301 -18.57 1.03 -4.43
C ILE A 301 -19.12 0.41 -5.71
N LYS A 302 -20.42 0.62 -5.98
CA LYS A 302 -21.07 0.23 -7.24
C LYS A 302 -20.40 0.97 -8.40
N ARG A 303 -20.17 0.26 -9.49
CA ARG A 303 -19.51 0.76 -10.69
C ARG A 303 -20.52 1.28 -11.69
#